data_085986ee7e1ebf41560876f496949088
#
_entry.id   085986ee7e1ebf41560876f496949088
#
_cell.length_a   1.000
_cell.length_b   1.000
_cell.length_c   1.000
_cell.angle_alpha   90.00
_cell.angle_beta   90.00
_cell.angle_gamma   90.00
#
_symmetry.space_group_name_H-M   'P 1'
#
loop_
_entity.id
_entity.type
_entity.pdbx_description
1 polymer ?
#
loop_
_entity_poly.entity_id
_entity_poly.type
_entity_poly.pdbx_seq_one_letter_code
_entity_poly.pdbx_strand_id
1 'polypeptide(L)'
;VKRSEVSINFGTRRKIKQADIDSLFYMASEKAKDSSVEVVSVNPISYIIDDGRVTLEPIGENALSITANLSIIYADKKFIEMFNTIVAGLDYSSVEYISEPLAQALFIIPKERREDLALLIDVGDLTSSISFVKGDGLYALTSFSRGGGFITNDLADAFDISINEADKLKRQIVLSVKGKQS
;
A
#
# COMPACT_ATOMS: atom_id res chain seq x y z
N VAL A 1 -7.48 2.59 -1.71
CA VAL A 1 -6.60 3.53 -0.98
C VAL A 1 -7.17 4.94 -1.11
N LYS A 2 -7.18 5.70 -0.02
CA LYS A 2 -7.60 7.11 0.03
C LYS A 2 -6.55 7.91 0.80
N ARG A 3 -6.29 9.14 0.36
CA ARG A 3 -5.41 10.05 1.11
C ARG A 3 -6.25 10.98 1.96
N SER A 4 -5.76 11.32 3.14
CA SER A 4 -6.39 12.26 4.07
C SER A 4 -5.35 13.20 4.66
N GLU A 5 -5.72 14.46 4.77
CA GLU A 5 -4.96 15.46 5.49
C GLU A 5 -5.71 15.83 6.77
N VAL A 6 -5.02 15.79 7.89
CA VAL A 6 -5.54 16.15 9.20
C VAL A 6 -4.49 16.93 9.98
N SER A 7 -4.94 17.85 10.83
CA SER A 7 -4.04 18.76 11.55
C SER A 7 -4.48 18.91 13.02
N ILE A 8 -3.50 19.12 13.89
CA ILE A 8 -3.72 19.49 15.28
C ILE A 8 -2.96 20.79 15.55
N ASN A 9 -3.65 21.77 16.15
CA ASN A 9 -3.04 22.98 16.69
C ASN A 9 -2.99 22.85 18.22
N PHE A 10 -1.79 23.00 18.79
CA PHE A 10 -1.57 22.85 20.22
C PHE A 10 -1.86 24.12 21.02
N GLY A 11 -2.07 25.27 20.37
CA GLY A 11 -2.26 26.56 21.00
C GLY A 11 -0.97 27.15 21.61
N THR A 12 -0.05 26.32 22.05
CA THR A 12 1.27 26.69 22.58
C THR A 12 2.33 25.74 22.01
N ARG A 13 3.55 26.26 21.81
CA ARG A 13 4.68 25.44 21.30
C ARG A 13 5.07 24.39 22.35
N ARG A 14 5.02 23.13 21.97
CA ARG A 14 5.38 22.00 22.82
C ARG A 14 5.94 20.83 22.01
N LYS A 15 6.48 19.85 22.70
CA LYS A 15 6.92 18.60 22.04
C LYS A 15 5.71 17.78 21.56
N ILE A 16 5.84 17.28 20.34
CA ILE A 16 4.90 16.32 19.76
C ILE A 16 5.10 14.98 20.48
N LYS A 17 3.99 14.35 20.85
CA LYS A 17 3.94 13.07 21.57
C LYS A 17 3.26 11.99 20.71
N GLN A 18 3.45 10.72 21.08
CA GLN A 18 2.77 9.60 20.41
C GLN A 18 1.25 9.78 20.41
N ALA A 19 0.66 10.22 21.51
CA ALA A 19 -0.79 10.48 21.61
C ALA A 19 -1.30 11.50 20.59
N ASP A 20 -0.47 12.43 20.13
CA ASP A 20 -0.85 13.40 19.08
C ASP A 20 -0.93 12.67 17.71
N ILE A 21 0.01 11.77 17.45
CA ILE A 21 0.01 10.94 16.23
C ILE A 21 -1.21 10.01 16.24
N ASP A 22 -1.48 9.35 17.36
CA ASP A 22 -2.64 8.47 17.52
C ASP A 22 -3.95 9.24 17.26
N SER A 23 -4.02 10.49 17.75
CA SER A 23 -5.16 11.37 17.50
C SER A 23 -5.33 11.74 16.03
N LEU A 24 -4.23 12.02 15.31
CA LEU A 24 -4.27 12.29 13.87
C LEU A 24 -4.74 11.06 13.08
N PHE A 25 -4.29 9.87 13.46
CA PHE A 25 -4.71 8.61 12.81
C PHE A 25 -6.19 8.34 13.06
N TYR A 26 -6.65 8.54 14.29
CA TYR A 26 -8.06 8.43 14.65
C TYR A 26 -8.93 9.41 13.84
N MET A 27 -8.54 10.70 13.79
CA MET A 27 -9.26 11.72 12.99
C MET A 27 -9.35 11.35 11.52
N ALA A 28 -8.28 10.79 10.94
CA ALA A 28 -8.27 10.37 9.55
C ALA A 28 -9.16 9.15 9.32
N SER A 29 -9.14 8.17 10.22
CA SER A 29 -10.00 6.99 10.12
C SER A 29 -11.48 7.35 10.22
N GLU A 30 -11.84 8.26 11.14
CA GLU A 30 -13.22 8.75 11.28
C GLU A 30 -13.71 9.46 10.01
N LYS A 31 -12.85 10.28 9.38
CA LYS A 31 -13.18 10.93 8.09
C LYS A 31 -13.38 9.94 6.94
N ALA A 32 -12.77 8.77 7.03
CA ALA A 32 -12.82 7.75 5.99
C ALA A 32 -13.96 6.75 6.17
N LYS A 33 -14.62 6.75 7.33
CA LYS A 33 -15.74 5.84 7.60
C LYS A 33 -16.84 6.00 6.58
N ASP A 34 -17.25 4.87 6.03
CA ASP A 34 -18.36 4.71 5.12
C ASP A 34 -19.06 3.39 5.46
N SER A 35 -20.36 3.31 5.20
CA SER A 35 -21.15 2.09 5.52
C SER A 35 -20.74 0.85 4.73
N SER A 36 -20.06 1.04 3.60
CA SER A 36 -19.66 -0.02 2.68
C SER A 36 -18.22 -0.51 2.86
N VAL A 37 -17.39 0.21 3.64
CA VAL A 37 -15.98 -0.12 3.79
C VAL A 37 -15.56 -0.25 5.25
N GLU A 38 -14.53 -1.07 5.47
CA GLU A 38 -13.81 -1.21 6.74
C GLU A 38 -12.39 -0.66 6.57
N VAL A 39 -11.95 0.19 7.50
CA VAL A 39 -10.57 0.71 7.49
C VAL A 39 -9.62 -0.37 7.97
N VAL A 40 -8.72 -0.80 7.09
CA VAL A 40 -7.70 -1.81 7.37
C VAL A 40 -6.51 -1.19 8.09
N SER A 41 -6.00 -0.06 7.57
CA SER A 41 -4.88 0.65 8.19
C SER A 41 -4.84 2.13 7.81
N VAL A 42 -4.20 2.91 8.68
CA VAL A 42 -3.85 4.32 8.45
C VAL A 42 -2.33 4.43 8.56
N ASN A 43 -1.68 4.94 7.54
CA ASN A 43 -0.22 4.93 7.42
C ASN A 43 0.31 6.32 7.05
N PRO A 44 1.43 6.79 7.62
CA PRO A 44 1.93 8.12 7.34
C PRO A 44 2.61 8.20 5.95
N ILE A 45 2.22 9.20 5.18
CA ILE A 45 2.93 9.63 3.97
C ILE A 45 3.97 10.68 4.33
N SER A 46 3.59 11.65 5.17
CA SER A 46 4.47 12.68 5.70
C SER A 46 3.78 13.47 6.81
N TYR A 47 4.58 14.10 7.64
CA TYR A 47 4.12 15.12 8.59
C TYR A 47 4.74 16.46 8.22
N ILE A 48 3.97 17.54 8.37
CA ILE A 48 4.41 18.92 8.16
C ILE A 48 4.28 19.64 9.50
N ILE A 49 5.39 20.22 9.95
CA ILE A 49 5.46 21.00 11.19
C ILE A 49 5.17 22.48 10.87
N ASP A 50 4.76 23.25 11.85
CA ASP A 50 4.38 24.67 11.69
C ASP A 50 5.46 25.57 11.05
N ASP A 51 6.73 25.16 11.06
CA ASP A 51 7.82 25.85 10.34
C ASP A 51 7.99 25.40 8.88
N GLY A 52 7.12 24.52 8.38
CA GLY A 52 7.11 24.02 7.01
C GLY A 52 8.02 22.81 6.77
N ARG A 53 8.75 22.32 7.77
CA ARG A 53 9.56 21.11 7.64
C ARG A 53 8.67 19.87 7.44
N VAL A 54 9.09 19.03 6.50
CA VAL A 54 8.48 17.74 6.24
C VAL A 54 9.32 16.65 6.88
N THR A 55 8.69 15.73 7.62
CA THR A 55 9.37 14.62 8.31
C THR A 55 8.48 13.38 8.35
N LEU A 56 9.10 12.22 8.56
CA LEU A 56 8.41 10.98 8.92
C LEU A 56 8.49 10.68 10.42
N GLU A 57 9.33 11.39 11.14
CA GLU A 57 9.61 11.17 12.57
C GLU A 57 9.35 12.46 13.38
N PRO A 58 8.09 12.87 13.56
CA PRO A 58 7.75 14.13 14.20
C PRO A 58 7.82 14.08 15.73
N ILE A 59 7.87 12.88 16.33
CA ILE A 59 7.82 12.71 17.80
C ILE A 59 9.05 13.33 18.45
N GLY A 60 8.82 14.18 19.46
CA GLY A 60 9.89 14.89 20.16
C GLY A 60 10.24 16.25 19.59
N GLU A 61 9.81 16.55 18.34
CA GLU A 61 9.96 17.88 17.73
C GLU A 61 9.10 18.91 18.47
N ASN A 62 9.61 20.17 18.58
CA ASN A 62 8.86 21.27 19.19
C ASN A 62 8.03 21.97 18.10
N ALA A 63 6.71 21.98 18.27
CA ALA A 63 5.79 22.55 17.30
C ALA A 63 4.63 23.29 17.95
N LEU A 64 4.04 24.24 17.22
CA LEU A 64 2.76 24.87 17.52
C LEU A 64 1.61 24.07 16.91
N SER A 65 1.85 23.46 15.77
CA SER A 65 0.90 22.61 15.07
C SER A 65 1.61 21.53 14.26
N ILE A 66 0.88 20.50 13.94
CA ILE A 66 1.31 19.41 13.07
C ILE A 66 0.20 19.06 12.10
N THR A 67 0.55 18.88 10.83
CA THR A 67 -0.33 18.35 9.79
C THR A 67 0.19 16.99 9.35
N ALA A 68 -0.66 15.98 9.33
CA ALA A 68 -0.34 14.66 8.81
C ALA A 68 -1.00 14.45 7.44
N ASN A 69 -0.20 14.05 6.46
CA ASN A 69 -0.66 13.47 5.21
C ASN A 69 -0.66 11.95 5.38
N LEU A 70 -1.82 11.34 5.32
CA LEU A 70 -2.04 9.94 5.66
C LEU A 70 -2.61 9.17 4.48
N SER A 71 -2.20 7.93 4.35
CA SER A 71 -2.76 6.91 3.48
C SER A 71 -3.74 6.07 4.27
N ILE A 72 -4.97 5.96 3.82
CA ILE A 72 -6.00 5.13 4.43
C ILE A 72 -6.27 3.96 3.49
N ILE A 73 -6.02 2.76 3.97
CA ILE A 73 -6.31 1.51 3.28
C ILE A 73 -7.61 0.95 3.85
N TYR A 74 -8.52 0.62 2.98
CA TYR A 74 -9.81 0.04 3.32
C TYR A 74 -10.13 -1.14 2.42
N ALA A 75 -10.98 -2.04 2.93
CA ALA A 75 -11.53 -3.16 2.19
C ALA A 75 -13.06 -3.07 2.17
N ASP A 76 -13.67 -3.79 1.25
CA ASP A 76 -15.12 -3.98 1.24
C ASP A 76 -15.56 -4.64 2.55
N LYS A 77 -16.57 -4.07 3.19
CA LYS A 77 -17.05 -4.53 4.50
C LYS A 77 -17.59 -5.96 4.45
N LYS A 78 -18.31 -6.33 3.37
CA LYS A 78 -18.83 -7.69 3.21
C LYS A 78 -17.72 -8.72 3.05
N PHE A 79 -16.61 -8.32 2.38
CA PHE A 79 -15.43 -9.15 2.28
C PHE A 79 -14.82 -9.43 3.66
N ILE A 80 -14.65 -8.40 4.49
CA ILE A 80 -14.15 -8.55 5.87
C ILE A 80 -15.11 -9.40 6.72
N GLU A 81 -16.42 -9.16 6.64
CA GLU A 81 -17.44 -9.95 7.34
C GLU A 81 -17.43 -11.43 6.94
N MET A 82 -17.24 -11.72 5.64
CA MET A 82 -17.11 -13.08 5.14
C MET A 82 -15.87 -13.78 5.75
N PHE A 83 -14.73 -13.13 5.76
CA PHE A 83 -13.51 -13.68 6.36
C PHE A 83 -13.66 -13.86 7.87
N ASN A 84 -14.23 -12.89 8.58
CA ASN A 84 -14.51 -13.00 10.01
C ASN A 84 -15.40 -14.23 10.31
N THR A 85 -16.39 -14.51 9.45
CA THR A 85 -17.25 -15.70 9.60
C THR A 85 -16.46 -16.99 9.42
N ILE A 86 -15.55 -17.05 8.45
CA ILE A 86 -14.69 -18.22 8.22
C ILE A 86 -13.78 -18.45 9.42
N VAL A 87 -13.16 -17.40 9.92
CA VAL A 87 -12.18 -17.47 11.01
C VAL A 87 -12.83 -17.70 12.37
N ALA A 88 -14.08 -17.26 12.56
CA ALA A 88 -14.81 -17.46 13.83
C ALA A 88 -14.97 -18.94 14.24
N GLY A 89 -14.89 -19.86 13.27
CA GLY A 89 -14.87 -21.31 13.53
C GLY A 89 -13.50 -21.87 13.94
N LEU A 90 -12.47 -21.02 13.97
CA LEU A 90 -11.09 -21.38 14.33
C LEU A 90 -10.77 -20.74 15.68
N ASP A 91 -10.06 -21.47 16.52
CA ASP A 91 -9.73 -21.04 17.90
C ASP A 91 -8.56 -20.04 17.93
N TYR A 92 -8.79 -18.83 17.37
CA TYR A 92 -7.84 -17.70 17.38
C TYR A 92 -8.23 -16.64 18.37
N SER A 93 -7.25 -16.07 19.07
CA SER A 93 -7.46 -14.99 20.05
C SER A 93 -7.70 -13.62 19.37
N SER A 94 -7.14 -13.40 18.19
CA SER A 94 -7.28 -12.16 17.40
C SER A 94 -7.04 -12.39 15.93
N VAL A 95 -7.60 -11.52 15.09
CA VAL A 95 -7.41 -11.49 13.64
C VAL A 95 -7.01 -10.07 13.23
N GLU A 96 -5.93 -9.95 12.48
CA GLU A 96 -5.47 -8.69 11.90
C GLU A 96 -5.47 -8.78 10.38
N TYR A 97 -5.91 -7.71 9.73
CA TYR A 97 -5.90 -7.57 8.29
C TYR A 97 -4.74 -6.67 7.86
N ILE A 98 -3.95 -7.13 6.91
CA ILE A 98 -2.78 -6.41 6.39
C ILE A 98 -2.93 -6.24 4.89
N SER A 99 -2.60 -5.06 4.38
CA SER A 99 -2.54 -4.80 2.95
C SER A 99 -1.27 -5.42 2.36
N GLU A 100 -1.44 -6.43 1.50
CA GLU A 100 -0.33 -7.08 0.80
C GLU A 100 0.52 -6.08 0.00
N PRO A 101 -0.03 -5.19 -0.86
CA PRO A 101 0.78 -4.23 -1.62
C PRO A 101 1.59 -3.28 -0.73
N LEU A 102 1.05 -2.88 0.43
CA LEU A 102 1.81 -2.06 1.37
C LEU A 102 2.93 -2.88 2.03
N ALA A 103 2.63 -4.10 2.49
CA ALA A 103 3.62 -4.96 3.13
C ALA A 103 4.79 -5.27 2.19
N GLN A 104 4.50 -5.62 0.93
CA GLN A 104 5.51 -5.82 -0.11
C GLN A 104 6.36 -4.56 -0.31
N ALA A 105 5.73 -3.39 -0.43
CA ALA A 105 6.42 -2.14 -0.65
C ALA A 105 7.35 -1.78 0.52
N LEU A 106 6.88 -1.92 1.75
CA LEU A 106 7.68 -1.63 2.95
C LEU A 106 8.83 -2.62 3.13
N PHE A 107 8.67 -3.85 2.68
CA PHE A 107 9.71 -4.88 2.73
C PHE A 107 10.78 -4.69 1.65
N ILE A 108 10.37 -4.37 0.41
CA ILE A 108 11.26 -4.33 -0.77
C ILE A 108 11.96 -2.98 -0.90
N ILE A 109 11.24 -1.86 -0.63
CA ILE A 109 11.75 -0.51 -0.87
C ILE A 109 12.33 0.04 0.44
N PRO A 110 13.65 0.32 0.51
CA PRO A 110 14.27 0.94 1.69
C PRO A 110 13.64 2.28 2.05
N LYS A 111 13.65 2.63 3.34
CA LYS A 111 13.03 3.85 3.87
C LYS A 111 13.51 5.12 3.15
N GLU A 112 14.80 5.21 2.87
CA GLU A 112 15.44 6.36 2.20
C GLU A 112 14.90 6.56 0.76
N ARG A 113 14.48 5.47 0.11
CA ARG A 113 13.88 5.52 -1.23
C ARG A 113 12.40 5.86 -1.22
N ARG A 114 11.76 5.80 -0.04
CA ARG A 114 10.35 6.15 0.15
C ARG A 114 10.15 7.60 0.65
N GLU A 115 11.22 8.33 0.94
CA GLU A 115 11.13 9.77 1.23
C GLU A 115 10.55 10.53 0.04
N ASP A 116 10.97 10.13 -1.16
CA ASP A 116 10.34 10.52 -2.41
C ASP A 116 9.26 9.52 -2.84
N LEU A 117 8.65 9.76 -4.00
CA LEU A 117 7.67 8.85 -4.55
C LEU A 117 8.36 7.65 -5.21
N ALA A 118 8.17 6.48 -4.66
CA ALA A 118 8.67 5.22 -5.21
C ALA A 118 7.54 4.47 -5.92
N LEU A 119 7.93 3.64 -6.92
CA LEU A 119 7.02 2.81 -7.69
C LEU A 119 7.36 1.33 -7.46
N LEU A 120 6.36 0.53 -7.10
CA LEU A 120 6.44 -0.93 -7.08
C LEU A 120 5.47 -1.48 -8.11
N ILE A 121 5.99 -2.30 -9.02
CA ILE A 121 5.20 -3.06 -10.00
C ILE A 121 5.27 -4.52 -9.60
N ASP A 122 4.12 -5.12 -9.34
CA ASP A 122 3.98 -6.55 -9.07
C ASP A 122 3.24 -7.20 -10.25
N VAL A 123 3.86 -8.19 -10.87
CA VAL A 123 3.29 -8.95 -11.97
C VAL A 123 3.04 -10.37 -11.50
N GLY A 124 1.82 -10.63 -11.02
CA GLY A 124 1.38 -11.95 -10.60
C GLY A 124 0.96 -12.85 -11.78
N ASP A 125 0.30 -13.93 -11.48
CA ASP A 125 -0.19 -14.87 -12.50
C ASP A 125 -1.45 -14.36 -13.21
N LEU A 126 -2.48 -14.00 -12.45
CA LEU A 126 -3.77 -13.53 -12.98
C LEU A 126 -3.91 -12.01 -12.96
N THR A 127 -3.21 -11.34 -12.07
CA THR A 127 -3.33 -9.90 -11.85
C THR A 127 -1.95 -9.25 -11.79
N SER A 128 -1.91 -7.98 -12.18
CA SER A 128 -0.75 -7.12 -11.92
C SER A 128 -1.19 -5.89 -11.15
N SER A 129 -0.32 -5.39 -10.30
CA SER A 129 -0.56 -4.17 -9.54
C SER A 129 0.58 -3.16 -9.67
N ILE A 130 0.22 -1.89 -9.57
CA ILE A 130 1.14 -0.76 -9.55
C ILE A 130 0.87 0.03 -8.27
N SER A 131 1.84 0.04 -7.38
CA SER A 131 1.79 0.75 -6.10
C SER A 131 2.71 1.96 -6.16
N PHE A 132 2.16 3.14 -5.92
CA PHE A 132 2.93 4.35 -5.64
C PHE A 132 3.06 4.47 -4.12
N VAL A 133 4.29 4.57 -3.65
CA VAL A 133 4.63 4.52 -2.21
C VAL A 133 5.39 5.77 -1.82
N LYS A 134 4.97 6.42 -0.74
CA LYS A 134 5.71 7.53 -0.13
C LYS A 134 5.61 7.45 1.38
N GLY A 135 6.73 7.66 2.07
CA GLY A 135 6.81 7.40 3.49
C GLY A 135 6.49 5.94 3.81
N ASP A 136 5.63 5.70 4.76
CA ASP A 136 5.17 4.36 5.14
C ASP A 136 3.74 4.10 4.64
N GLY A 137 3.28 4.84 3.63
CA GLY A 137 1.93 4.73 3.07
C GLY A 137 1.87 4.50 1.57
N LEU A 138 0.77 3.90 1.11
CA LEU A 138 0.43 3.85 -0.30
C LEU A 138 -0.12 5.21 -0.73
N TYR A 139 0.59 5.90 -1.61
CA TYR A 139 0.14 7.15 -2.21
C TYR A 139 -0.99 6.93 -3.23
N ALA A 140 -0.88 5.85 -4.01
CA ALA A 140 -1.89 5.35 -4.92
C ALA A 140 -1.66 3.86 -5.19
N LEU A 141 -2.73 3.16 -5.56
CA LEU A 141 -2.71 1.76 -5.95
C LEU A 141 -3.67 1.58 -7.13
N THR A 142 -3.22 0.87 -8.14
CA THR A 142 -4.06 0.38 -9.23
C THR A 142 -3.73 -1.08 -9.51
N SER A 143 -4.72 -1.84 -9.94
CA SER A 143 -4.56 -3.23 -10.36
C SER A 143 -5.38 -3.51 -11.60
N PHE A 144 -4.97 -4.49 -12.37
CA PHE A 144 -5.67 -4.94 -13.56
C PHE A 144 -5.55 -6.47 -13.70
N SER A 145 -6.58 -7.09 -14.26
CA SER A 145 -6.69 -8.55 -14.40
C SER A 145 -5.88 -9.03 -15.61
N ARG A 146 -4.58 -8.82 -15.58
CA ARG A 146 -3.59 -9.33 -16.54
C ARG A 146 -2.31 -9.64 -15.80
N GLY A 147 -1.78 -10.84 -16.01
CA GLY A 147 -0.53 -11.30 -15.40
C GLY A 147 0.17 -12.33 -16.26
N GLY A 148 1.17 -12.99 -15.72
CA GLY A 148 2.00 -13.97 -16.45
C GLY A 148 1.24 -15.19 -16.96
N GLY A 149 0.12 -15.57 -16.36
CA GLY A 149 -0.75 -16.64 -16.81
C GLY A 149 -1.39 -16.36 -18.16
N PHE A 150 -1.72 -15.10 -18.44
CA PHE A 150 -2.24 -14.72 -19.77
C PHE A 150 -1.21 -14.95 -20.87
N ILE A 151 0.08 -14.65 -20.61
CA ILE A 151 1.16 -14.95 -21.55
C ILE A 151 1.29 -16.46 -21.77
N THR A 152 1.11 -17.25 -20.70
CA THR A 152 1.14 -18.72 -20.80
C THR A 152 -0.01 -19.23 -21.69
N ASN A 153 -1.22 -18.70 -21.50
CA ASN A 153 -2.37 -19.07 -22.32
C ASN A 153 -2.17 -18.68 -23.78
N ASP A 154 -1.73 -17.45 -24.05
CA ASP A 154 -1.46 -16.98 -25.41
C ASP A 154 -0.41 -17.86 -26.12
N LEU A 155 0.63 -18.32 -25.41
CA LEU A 155 1.62 -19.26 -25.95
C LEU A 155 1.02 -20.64 -26.18
N ALA A 156 0.19 -21.15 -25.27
CA ALA A 156 -0.46 -22.44 -25.45
C ALA A 156 -1.35 -22.46 -26.69
N ASP A 157 -2.15 -21.41 -26.87
CA ASP A 157 -3.03 -21.26 -28.03
C ASP A 157 -2.25 -21.05 -29.32
N ALA A 158 -1.20 -20.23 -29.33
CA ALA A 158 -0.44 -19.91 -30.51
C ALA A 158 0.38 -21.10 -31.05
N PHE A 159 0.84 -21.98 -30.16
CA PHE A 159 1.67 -23.14 -30.52
C PHE A 159 0.93 -24.48 -30.44
N ASP A 160 -0.36 -24.49 -30.09
CA ASP A 160 -1.18 -25.69 -29.89
C ASP A 160 -0.50 -26.71 -28.93
N ILE A 161 -0.01 -26.20 -27.80
CA ILE A 161 0.66 -26.97 -26.76
C ILE A 161 -0.07 -26.89 -25.43
N SER A 162 0.23 -27.80 -24.51
CA SER A 162 -0.35 -27.78 -23.18
C SER A 162 0.09 -26.54 -22.36
N ILE A 163 -0.75 -26.10 -21.41
CA ILE A 163 -0.42 -25.01 -20.48
C ILE A 163 0.91 -25.24 -19.77
N ASN A 164 1.19 -26.47 -19.36
CA ASN A 164 2.43 -26.83 -18.70
C ASN A 164 3.68 -26.65 -19.62
N GLU A 165 3.56 -27.00 -20.90
CA GLU A 165 4.61 -26.81 -21.90
C GLU A 165 4.78 -25.32 -22.20
N ALA A 166 3.69 -24.58 -22.33
CA ALA A 166 3.70 -23.13 -22.53
C ALA A 166 4.37 -22.38 -21.35
N ASP A 167 4.08 -22.78 -20.09
CA ASP A 167 4.76 -22.17 -18.94
C ASP A 167 6.27 -22.44 -18.94
N LYS A 168 6.69 -23.66 -19.28
CA LYS A 168 8.11 -23.98 -19.46
C LYS A 168 8.76 -23.15 -20.57
N LEU A 169 8.07 -23.02 -21.70
CA LEU A 169 8.54 -22.21 -22.84
C LEU A 169 8.66 -20.74 -22.45
N LYS A 170 7.65 -20.16 -21.79
CA LYS A 170 7.67 -18.78 -21.28
C LYS A 170 8.89 -18.50 -20.42
N ARG A 171 9.24 -19.42 -19.52
CA ARG A 171 10.41 -19.26 -18.61
C ARG A 171 11.76 -19.32 -19.33
N GLN A 172 11.80 -19.86 -20.54
CA GLN A 172 13.02 -19.93 -21.36
C GLN A 172 13.20 -18.69 -22.24
N ILE A 173 12.15 -17.89 -22.44
CA ILE A 173 12.22 -16.69 -23.27
C ILE A 173 13.01 -15.60 -22.55
N VAL A 174 14.12 -15.19 -23.13
CA VAL A 174 14.90 -14.05 -22.66
C VAL A 174 14.55 -12.84 -23.52
N LEU A 175 13.78 -11.91 -22.96
CA LEU A 175 13.50 -10.63 -23.60
C LEU A 175 14.74 -9.73 -23.43
N SER A 176 15.67 -9.75 -24.38
CA SER A 176 16.77 -8.78 -24.41
C SER A 176 16.51 -7.75 -25.50
N VAL A 177 16.43 -6.48 -25.11
CA VAL A 177 16.53 -5.37 -26.06
C VAL A 177 18.04 -5.23 -26.40
N LYS A 178 18.55 -6.02 -27.33
CA LYS A 178 19.82 -5.70 -27.96
C LYS A 178 19.60 -4.45 -28.80
N GLY A 179 20.01 -3.31 -28.26
CA GLY A 179 20.19 -2.12 -29.09
C GLY A 179 21.09 -2.52 -30.28
N LYS A 180 20.66 -2.25 -31.51
CA LYS A 180 21.54 -2.30 -32.67
C LYS A 180 22.73 -1.39 -32.34
N GLN A 181 23.89 -1.98 -32.08
CA GLN A 181 25.14 -1.26 -32.21
C GLN A 181 25.30 -0.97 -33.71
N SER A 182 25.12 0.28 -34.10
CA SER A 182 25.49 0.85 -35.38
C SER A 182 27.00 1.02 -35.42
#